data_1052a7942595c875557bf32a62be39fb
#
_entry.id   1052a7942595c875557bf32a62be39fb
#
_cell.length_a   1.000
_cell.length_b   1.000
_cell.length_c   1.000
_cell.angle_alpha   90.00
_cell.angle_beta   90.00
_cell.angle_gamma   90.00
#
_symmetry.space_group_name_H-M   'P 1'
#
loop_
_entity.id
_entity.type
_entity.pdbx_description
1 polymer ?
#
loop_
_entity_poly.entity_id
_entity_poly.type
_entity_poly.pdbx_seq_one_letter_code
_entity_poly.pdbx_strand_id
1 'polypeptide(L)'
;QILIIPRNALNEEQHQCIVPDRAVIFSPCAEDFDVSVFIQNAGGYLSRFSQVVAEERISGAEVVQRVAINQSVNPRLLLAFIEYRAGLVTGSQAPADIYHPLRLGSGSFKGLYQELSLAARLINSGYYGWRHGEMDSLTFDDQVEMRVAPNLNAGSVGMMRLFAHLYSSSEWEERLIGEDGFMAVYLAMFPDPAFCAANVEPLLNDQVAAPTLELPFAPGEVWSFTAGPHYSWVAGTP
;
A
#
# COMPACT_ATOMS: atom_id res chain seq x y z
N GLN A 1 18.44 17.72 3.68
CA GLN A 1 17.08 18.24 3.92
C GLN A 1 16.34 17.26 4.81
N ILE A 2 15.61 17.73 5.83
CA ILE A 2 14.80 16.88 6.71
C ILE A 2 13.36 17.05 6.28
N LEU A 3 12.69 15.92 5.98
CA LEU A 3 11.27 15.90 5.63
C LEU A 3 10.48 16.11 6.92
N ILE A 4 9.92 17.29 7.08
CA ILE A 4 9.10 17.67 8.24
C ILE A 4 7.68 17.90 7.74
N ILE A 5 6.71 17.21 8.34
CA ILE A 5 5.29 17.51 8.12
C ILE A 5 4.97 18.85 8.82
N PRO A 6 4.33 19.81 8.15
CA PRO A 6 4.02 21.10 8.77
C PRO A 6 3.16 20.93 10.02
N ARG A 7 3.52 21.66 11.06
CA ARG A 7 2.84 21.62 12.38
C ARG A 7 1.34 21.97 12.33
N ASN A 8 0.90 22.68 11.32
CA ASN A 8 -0.48 23.12 11.15
C ASN A 8 -1.39 22.10 10.48
N ALA A 9 -0.86 20.98 9.97
CA ALA A 9 -1.66 19.95 9.31
C ALA A 9 -2.21 18.87 10.26
N LEU A 10 -1.64 18.73 11.49
CA LEU A 10 -1.99 17.65 12.42
C LEU A 10 -1.98 18.17 13.87
N ASN A 11 -2.76 17.58 14.77
CA ASN A 11 -2.68 17.79 16.22
C ASN A 11 -1.32 17.31 16.76
N GLU A 12 -0.86 17.82 17.91
CA GLU A 12 0.47 17.48 18.45
C GLU A 12 0.71 15.97 18.62
N GLU A 13 -0.32 15.20 18.92
CA GLU A 13 -0.28 13.72 18.99
C GLU A 13 -0.21 13.05 17.62
N GLN A 14 -0.63 13.75 16.56
CA GLN A 14 -0.68 13.24 15.17
C GLN A 14 0.56 13.62 14.34
N HIS A 15 1.46 14.45 14.89
CA HIS A 15 2.69 14.87 14.16
C HIS A 15 3.61 13.72 13.73
N GLN A 16 3.37 12.52 14.23
CA GLN A 16 4.17 11.33 13.97
C GLN A 16 3.44 10.30 13.10
N CYS A 17 2.16 10.51 12.78
CA CYS A 17 1.32 9.52 12.13
C CYS A 17 0.37 10.15 11.12
N ILE A 18 0.65 9.98 9.82
CA ILE A 18 -0.31 10.28 8.73
C ILE A 18 -1.30 9.14 8.60
N VAL A 19 -0.78 7.90 8.57
CA VAL A 19 -1.56 6.67 8.51
C VAL A 19 -0.98 5.68 9.51
N PRO A 20 -1.79 5.14 10.44
CA PRO A 20 -1.34 4.14 11.39
C PRO A 20 -0.80 2.87 10.69
N ASP A 21 0.18 2.22 11.29
CA ASP A 21 0.79 1.01 10.74
C ASP A 21 -0.25 -0.07 10.40
N ARG A 22 -1.23 -0.26 11.29
CA ARG A 22 -2.31 -1.26 11.15
C ARG A 22 -3.30 -0.93 10.04
N ALA A 23 -3.42 0.33 9.67
CA ALA A 23 -4.27 0.76 8.57
C ALA A 23 -3.61 0.59 7.20
N VAL A 24 -2.28 0.44 7.16
CA VAL A 24 -1.54 0.23 5.90
C VAL A 24 -1.47 -1.24 5.52
N ILE A 25 -1.12 -2.10 6.47
CA ILE A 25 -1.00 -3.54 6.21
C ILE A 25 -2.36 -4.23 6.19
N PHE A 26 -2.42 -5.44 5.62
CA PHE A 26 -3.58 -6.32 5.71
C PHE A 26 -3.65 -6.89 7.14
N SER A 27 -4.32 -6.15 8.02
CA SER A 27 -4.48 -6.43 9.44
C SER A 27 -5.93 -6.80 9.76
N PRO A 28 -6.28 -7.14 11.01
CA PRO A 28 -7.69 -7.29 11.42
C PRO A 28 -8.58 -6.10 11.07
N CYS A 29 -8.02 -4.90 10.89
CA CYS A 29 -8.76 -3.76 10.34
C CYS A 29 -9.34 -3.99 8.94
N ALA A 30 -8.82 -4.94 8.19
CA ALA A 30 -9.27 -5.25 6.83
C ALA A 30 -10.09 -6.54 6.73
N GLU A 31 -10.11 -7.36 7.79
CA GLU A 31 -10.67 -8.72 7.77
C GLU A 31 -12.18 -8.73 7.41
N ASP A 32 -12.95 -7.85 8.03
CA ASP A 32 -14.41 -7.77 7.81
C ASP A 32 -14.81 -6.89 6.62
N PHE A 33 -13.85 -6.44 5.80
CA PHE A 33 -14.13 -5.56 4.70
C PHE A 33 -14.36 -6.32 3.38
N ASP A 34 -15.61 -6.38 2.95
CA ASP A 34 -15.98 -6.96 1.66
C ASP A 34 -15.78 -5.96 0.52
N VAL A 35 -14.67 -6.15 -0.20
CA VAL A 35 -14.28 -5.34 -1.36
C VAL A 35 -15.35 -5.37 -2.46
N SER A 36 -15.96 -6.54 -2.72
CA SER A 36 -16.92 -6.72 -3.79
C SER A 36 -18.22 -5.97 -3.49
N VAL A 37 -18.72 -6.13 -2.28
CA VAL A 37 -19.93 -5.42 -1.82
C VAL A 37 -19.71 -3.91 -1.82
N PHE A 38 -18.55 -3.45 -1.36
CA PHE A 38 -18.22 -2.01 -1.37
C PHE A 38 -18.22 -1.43 -2.79
N ILE A 39 -17.51 -2.08 -3.73
CA ILE A 39 -17.42 -1.62 -5.13
C ILE A 39 -18.80 -1.63 -5.81
N GLN A 40 -19.62 -2.66 -5.57
CA GLN A 40 -20.97 -2.73 -6.13
C GLN A 40 -21.86 -1.59 -5.58
N ASN A 41 -21.80 -1.32 -4.29
CA ASN A 41 -22.56 -0.23 -3.67
C ASN A 41 -22.09 1.16 -4.14
N ALA A 42 -20.79 1.35 -4.36
CA ALA A 42 -20.24 2.60 -4.91
C ALA A 42 -20.70 2.84 -6.36
N GLY A 43 -20.95 1.78 -7.15
CA GLY A 43 -21.56 1.83 -8.47
C GLY A 43 -20.72 2.51 -9.55
N GLY A 44 -19.47 2.81 -9.30
CA GLY A 44 -18.55 3.44 -10.25
C GLY A 44 -18.09 2.49 -11.37
N TYR A 45 -17.16 2.96 -12.20
CA TYR A 45 -16.64 2.18 -13.34
C TYR A 45 -16.00 0.87 -12.89
N LEU A 46 -15.36 0.84 -11.73
CA LEU A 46 -14.68 -0.33 -11.18
C LEU A 46 -15.63 -1.51 -10.96
N SER A 47 -16.94 -1.27 -10.70
CA SER A 47 -17.95 -2.33 -10.49
C SER A 47 -18.20 -3.19 -11.74
N ARG A 48 -17.95 -2.64 -12.93
CA ARG A 48 -18.11 -3.33 -14.21
C ARG A 48 -16.77 -3.57 -14.95
N PHE A 49 -15.67 -3.16 -14.34
CA PHE A 49 -14.33 -3.35 -14.90
C PHE A 49 -13.93 -4.82 -14.85
N SER A 50 -13.24 -5.27 -15.89
CA SER A 50 -12.52 -6.54 -15.88
C SER A 50 -11.26 -6.46 -16.72
N GLN A 51 -10.27 -7.26 -16.37
CA GLN A 51 -9.04 -7.42 -17.14
C GLN A 51 -8.57 -8.88 -17.13
N VAL A 52 -7.65 -9.21 -18.04
CA VAL A 52 -7.00 -10.51 -18.06
C VAL A 52 -5.68 -10.43 -17.30
N VAL A 53 -5.51 -11.33 -16.33
CA VAL A 53 -4.28 -11.50 -15.53
C VAL A 53 -3.93 -12.98 -15.54
N ALA A 54 -2.73 -13.34 -15.98
CA ALA A 54 -2.28 -14.74 -16.07
C ALA A 54 -3.32 -15.65 -16.77
N GLU A 55 -3.83 -15.21 -17.93
CA GLU A 55 -4.84 -15.90 -18.76
C GLU A 55 -6.26 -15.98 -18.15
N GLU A 56 -6.46 -15.53 -16.94
CA GLU A 56 -7.77 -15.47 -16.28
C GLU A 56 -8.38 -14.07 -16.39
N ARG A 57 -9.70 -14.01 -16.71
CA ARG A 57 -10.44 -12.74 -16.66
C ARG A 57 -10.96 -12.51 -15.26
N ILE A 58 -10.48 -11.45 -14.64
CA ILE A 58 -10.83 -11.06 -13.28
C ILE A 58 -11.56 -9.71 -13.25
N SER A 59 -12.47 -9.54 -12.30
CA SER A 59 -13.21 -8.30 -12.06
C SER A 59 -12.36 -7.24 -11.37
N GLY A 60 -12.85 -5.99 -11.32
CA GLY A 60 -12.21 -4.90 -10.55
C GLY A 60 -12.09 -5.22 -9.06
N ALA A 61 -13.09 -5.87 -8.49
CA ALA A 61 -13.04 -6.30 -7.09
C ALA A 61 -11.95 -7.36 -6.85
N GLU A 62 -11.85 -8.36 -7.73
CA GLU A 62 -10.80 -9.38 -7.65
C GLU A 62 -9.40 -8.79 -7.86
N VAL A 63 -9.24 -7.78 -8.72
CA VAL A 63 -7.96 -7.06 -8.86
C VAL A 63 -7.54 -6.48 -7.52
N VAL A 64 -8.41 -5.72 -6.86
CA VAL A 64 -8.11 -5.10 -5.56
C VAL A 64 -7.82 -6.15 -4.50
N GLN A 65 -8.65 -7.18 -4.40
CA GLN A 65 -8.52 -8.23 -3.40
C GLN A 65 -7.23 -9.05 -3.58
N ARG A 66 -6.89 -9.44 -4.83
CA ARG A 66 -5.64 -10.17 -5.11
C ARG A 66 -4.40 -9.33 -4.79
N VAL A 67 -4.41 -8.04 -5.12
CA VAL A 67 -3.28 -7.16 -4.77
C VAL A 67 -3.20 -6.98 -3.26
N ALA A 68 -4.32 -6.73 -2.57
CA ALA A 68 -4.36 -6.59 -1.12
C ALA A 68 -3.76 -7.81 -0.40
N ILE A 69 -4.16 -9.02 -0.79
CA ILE A 69 -3.68 -10.28 -0.21
C ILE A 69 -2.21 -10.53 -0.58
N ASN A 70 -1.88 -10.47 -1.88
CA ASN A 70 -0.53 -10.81 -2.37
C ASN A 70 0.55 -9.84 -1.89
N GLN A 71 0.19 -8.59 -1.62
CA GLN A 71 1.10 -7.56 -1.15
C GLN A 71 0.91 -7.22 0.34
N SER A 72 -0.03 -7.89 1.02
CA SER A 72 -0.36 -7.61 2.43
C SER A 72 -0.67 -6.14 2.71
N VAL A 73 -1.38 -5.46 1.82
CA VAL A 73 -1.78 -4.06 1.94
C VAL A 73 -3.29 -3.97 2.17
N ASN A 74 -3.73 -3.04 3.03
CA ASN A 74 -5.15 -2.83 3.31
C ASN A 74 -5.93 -2.46 2.04
N PRO A 75 -6.98 -3.21 1.68
CA PRO A 75 -7.77 -2.95 0.47
C PRO A 75 -8.46 -1.57 0.47
N ARG A 76 -8.75 -0.97 1.62
CA ARG A 76 -9.30 0.39 1.70
C ARG A 76 -8.32 1.43 1.18
N LEU A 77 -7.01 1.29 1.49
CA LEU A 77 -5.97 2.16 0.92
C LEU A 77 -5.88 2.02 -0.60
N LEU A 78 -5.96 0.79 -1.09
CA LEU A 78 -5.90 0.53 -2.54
C LEU A 78 -7.11 1.12 -3.26
N LEU A 79 -8.31 1.00 -2.70
CA LEU A 79 -9.54 1.60 -3.24
C LEU A 79 -9.48 3.12 -3.22
N ALA A 80 -9.07 3.72 -2.10
CA ALA A 80 -8.88 5.17 -2.01
C ALA A 80 -7.83 5.66 -3.02
N PHE A 81 -6.77 4.88 -3.25
CA PHE A 81 -5.76 5.22 -4.25
C PHE A 81 -6.30 5.16 -5.68
N ILE A 82 -7.11 4.15 -6.01
CA ILE A 82 -7.80 4.08 -7.31
C ILE A 82 -8.73 5.28 -7.51
N GLU A 83 -9.49 5.65 -6.47
CA GLU A 83 -10.38 6.82 -6.53
C GLU A 83 -9.59 8.09 -6.69
N TYR A 84 -8.57 8.33 -5.86
CA TYR A 84 -7.71 9.51 -5.91
C TYR A 84 -7.05 9.70 -7.28
N ARG A 85 -6.55 8.61 -7.89
CA ARG A 85 -5.82 8.67 -9.16
C ARG A 85 -6.71 8.75 -10.39
N ALA A 86 -7.87 8.13 -10.35
CA ALA A 86 -8.64 7.86 -11.56
C ALA A 86 -10.17 8.01 -11.39
N GLY A 87 -10.68 8.20 -10.17
CA GLY A 87 -12.12 8.34 -9.94
C GLY A 87 -12.94 7.12 -10.38
N LEU A 88 -12.39 5.90 -10.29
CA LEU A 88 -13.04 4.72 -10.85
C LEU A 88 -13.97 4.02 -9.86
N VAL A 89 -13.85 4.29 -8.57
CA VAL A 89 -14.66 3.62 -7.54
C VAL A 89 -16.07 4.21 -7.49
N THR A 90 -16.19 5.53 -7.52
CA THR A 90 -17.48 6.24 -7.48
C THR A 90 -17.86 6.82 -8.84
N GLY A 91 -16.89 7.23 -9.65
CA GLY A 91 -17.13 7.79 -10.98
C GLY A 91 -17.49 6.72 -12.01
N SER A 92 -18.45 7.04 -12.90
CA SER A 92 -18.98 6.12 -13.88
C SER A 92 -18.17 6.04 -15.18
N GLN A 93 -17.21 6.94 -15.39
CA GLN A 93 -16.45 7.02 -16.64
C GLN A 93 -15.26 6.06 -16.64
N ALA A 94 -14.96 5.49 -17.81
CA ALA A 94 -13.75 4.73 -18.05
C ALA A 94 -12.52 5.65 -17.93
N PRO A 95 -11.35 5.11 -17.52
CA PRO A 95 -10.11 5.89 -17.53
C PRO A 95 -9.75 6.30 -18.96
N ALA A 96 -9.14 7.46 -19.10
CA ALA A 96 -8.70 7.97 -20.42
C ALA A 96 -7.68 7.04 -21.09
N ASP A 97 -6.83 6.40 -20.29
CA ASP A 97 -5.92 5.35 -20.72
C ASP A 97 -6.22 4.05 -19.97
N ILE A 98 -6.73 3.06 -20.68
CA ILE A 98 -7.06 1.73 -20.12
C ILE A 98 -5.81 0.90 -19.81
N TYR A 99 -4.68 1.22 -20.42
CA TYR A 99 -3.41 0.54 -20.17
C TYR A 99 -2.68 1.11 -18.96
N HIS A 100 -2.89 2.39 -18.67
CA HIS A 100 -2.30 3.06 -17.50
C HIS A 100 -3.36 3.85 -16.71
N PRO A 101 -4.36 3.16 -16.15
CA PRO A 101 -5.51 3.82 -15.50
C PRO A 101 -5.11 4.67 -14.28
N LEU A 102 -4.05 4.30 -13.57
CA LEU A 102 -3.56 5.03 -12.39
C LEU A 102 -2.40 5.98 -12.72
N ARG A 103 -1.86 5.93 -13.95
CA ARG A 103 -0.71 6.73 -14.38
C ARG A 103 0.49 6.61 -13.43
N LEU A 104 0.73 5.40 -12.95
CA LEU A 104 1.81 5.09 -12.00
C LEU A 104 3.00 4.43 -12.69
N GLY A 105 2.76 3.57 -13.65
CA GLY A 105 3.76 2.82 -14.36
C GLY A 105 4.01 3.32 -15.78
N SER A 106 5.06 2.81 -16.39
CA SER A 106 5.37 2.98 -17.80
C SER A 106 5.81 1.66 -18.41
N GLY A 107 5.73 1.54 -19.73
CA GLY A 107 6.25 0.39 -20.44
C GLY A 107 5.52 -0.93 -20.13
N SER A 108 6.12 -1.81 -19.35
CA SER A 108 5.61 -3.15 -19.04
C SER A 108 4.54 -3.20 -17.95
N PHE A 109 4.39 -2.14 -17.13
CA PHE A 109 3.37 -2.09 -16.08
C PHE A 109 2.02 -1.66 -16.65
N LYS A 110 1.36 -2.54 -17.40
CA LYS A 110 0.09 -2.25 -18.06
C LYS A 110 -1.10 -2.86 -17.33
N GLY A 111 -2.18 -2.07 -17.23
CA GLY A 111 -3.42 -2.46 -16.60
C GLY A 111 -3.46 -2.22 -15.10
N LEU A 112 -4.69 -2.18 -14.58
CA LEU A 112 -4.97 -1.84 -13.18
C LEU A 112 -4.23 -2.74 -12.19
N TYR A 113 -4.18 -4.06 -12.46
CA TYR A 113 -3.50 -5.02 -11.59
C TYR A 113 -2.01 -4.72 -11.42
N GLN A 114 -1.31 -4.43 -12.52
CA GLN A 114 0.13 -4.18 -12.48
C GLN A 114 0.45 -2.84 -11.81
N GLU A 115 -0.29 -1.79 -12.14
CA GLU A 115 -0.09 -0.47 -11.53
C GLU A 115 -0.45 -0.48 -10.02
N LEU A 116 -1.56 -1.14 -9.65
CA LEU A 116 -1.94 -1.26 -8.25
C LEU A 116 -0.93 -2.11 -7.45
N SER A 117 -0.39 -3.17 -8.07
CA SER A 117 0.70 -3.97 -7.49
C SER A 117 1.98 -3.15 -7.31
N LEU A 118 2.28 -2.23 -8.23
CA LEU A 118 3.41 -1.31 -8.10
C LEU A 118 3.19 -0.34 -6.93
N ALA A 119 1.98 0.24 -6.81
CA ALA A 119 1.64 1.11 -5.68
C ALA A 119 1.83 0.37 -4.34
N ALA A 120 1.28 -0.83 -4.22
CA ALA A 120 1.41 -1.65 -3.02
C ALA A 120 2.88 -1.99 -2.69
N ARG A 121 3.71 -2.31 -3.69
CA ARG A 121 5.15 -2.54 -3.49
C ARG A 121 5.90 -1.30 -3.04
N LEU A 122 5.55 -0.12 -3.54
CA LEU A 122 6.15 1.14 -3.10
C LEU A 122 5.78 1.42 -1.63
N ILE A 123 4.52 1.21 -1.25
CA ILE A 123 4.08 1.30 0.15
C ILE A 123 4.89 0.34 1.03
N ASN A 124 4.97 -0.93 0.65
CA ASN A 124 5.71 -1.94 1.41
C ASN A 124 7.21 -1.64 1.49
N SER A 125 7.82 -1.16 0.40
CA SER A 125 9.22 -0.75 0.40
C SER A 125 9.51 0.35 1.42
N GLY A 126 8.63 1.35 1.52
CA GLY A 126 8.75 2.39 2.55
C GLY A 126 8.48 1.85 3.95
N TYR A 127 7.40 1.08 4.13
CA TYR A 127 6.97 0.52 5.41
C TYR A 127 8.04 -0.39 6.03
N TYR A 128 8.48 -1.41 5.29
CA TYR A 128 9.44 -2.39 5.81
C TYR A 128 10.87 -1.85 5.82
N GLY A 129 11.27 -1.06 4.82
CA GLY A 129 12.58 -0.41 4.79
C GLY A 129 12.79 0.50 6.01
N TRP A 130 11.75 1.25 6.40
CA TRP A 130 11.76 2.06 7.62
C TRP A 130 11.83 1.22 8.90
N ARG A 131 10.98 0.20 9.01
CA ARG A 131 10.96 -0.70 10.19
C ARG A 131 12.27 -1.44 10.42
N HIS A 132 12.97 -1.81 9.36
CA HIS A 132 14.24 -2.53 9.45
C HIS A 132 15.44 -1.60 9.55
N GLY A 133 15.24 -0.27 9.47
CA GLY A 133 16.33 0.70 9.49
C GLY A 133 17.17 0.70 8.20
N GLU A 134 16.64 0.17 7.12
CA GLU A 134 17.29 0.11 5.79
C GLU A 134 17.02 1.37 4.96
N MET A 135 16.11 2.23 5.41
CA MET A 135 15.70 3.46 4.75
C MET A 135 15.71 4.61 5.76
N ASP A 136 16.40 5.68 5.47
CA ASP A 136 16.43 6.93 6.25
C ASP A 136 16.08 8.16 5.40
N SER A 137 15.95 7.99 4.08
CA SER A 137 15.64 9.05 3.13
C SER A 137 14.72 8.58 2.03
N LEU A 138 14.08 9.54 1.35
CA LEU A 138 13.21 9.32 0.20
C LEU A 138 13.72 10.16 -0.98
N THR A 139 13.80 9.55 -2.15
CA THR A 139 14.07 10.24 -3.42
C THR A 139 12.74 10.51 -4.10
N PHE A 140 12.49 11.77 -4.44
CA PHE A 140 11.29 12.25 -5.12
C PHE A 140 11.41 12.15 -6.65
N ASP A 141 10.30 12.37 -7.36
CA ASP A 141 10.27 12.33 -8.84
C ASP A 141 11.20 13.36 -9.48
N ASP A 142 11.37 14.51 -8.85
CA ASP A 142 12.32 15.58 -9.22
C ASP A 142 13.78 15.28 -8.82
N GLN A 143 14.11 14.06 -8.40
CA GLN A 143 15.43 13.57 -7.95
C GLN A 143 15.96 14.26 -6.68
N VAL A 144 15.13 15.02 -5.97
CA VAL A 144 15.49 15.57 -4.66
C VAL A 144 15.44 14.46 -3.62
N GLU A 145 16.48 14.32 -2.84
CA GLU A 145 16.53 13.42 -1.70
C GLU A 145 16.26 14.17 -0.39
N MET A 146 15.35 13.65 0.44
CA MET A 146 14.99 14.24 1.73
C MET A 146 15.06 13.17 2.83
N ARG A 147 15.66 13.52 3.97
CA ARG A 147 15.66 12.62 5.13
C ARG A 147 14.28 12.53 5.76
N VAL A 148 13.92 11.33 6.15
CA VAL A 148 12.67 11.04 6.89
C VAL A 148 12.86 11.42 8.36
N ALA A 149 11.86 12.09 8.94
CA ALA A 149 11.90 12.44 10.36
C ALA A 149 11.88 11.16 11.22
N PRO A 150 12.81 11.04 12.20
CA PRO A 150 13.04 9.77 12.90
C PRO A 150 11.89 9.31 13.80
N ASN A 151 10.93 10.19 14.06
CA ASN A 151 9.76 9.92 14.89
C ASN A 151 8.50 9.52 14.08
N LEU A 152 8.60 9.34 12.76
CA LEU A 152 7.49 8.85 11.95
C LEU A 152 7.29 7.35 12.10
N ASN A 153 6.02 6.93 12.08
CA ASN A 153 5.67 5.51 12.04
C ASN A 153 5.84 4.94 10.62
N ALA A 154 5.97 3.62 10.51
CA ALA A 154 6.23 2.93 9.26
C ALA A 154 5.10 3.09 8.23
N GLY A 155 3.84 3.14 8.70
CA GLY A 155 2.68 3.37 7.83
C GLY A 155 2.76 4.71 7.09
N SER A 156 3.13 5.78 7.81
CA SER A 156 3.34 7.10 7.20
C SER A 156 4.47 7.07 6.17
N VAL A 157 5.60 6.45 6.51
CA VAL A 157 6.75 6.35 5.57
C VAL A 157 6.41 5.53 4.34
N GLY A 158 5.59 4.47 4.49
CA GLY A 158 5.07 3.70 3.36
C GLY A 158 4.27 4.57 2.38
N MET A 159 3.35 5.38 2.89
CA MET A 159 2.58 6.30 2.06
C MET A 159 3.45 7.39 1.45
N MET A 160 4.37 7.97 2.22
CA MET A 160 5.33 8.96 1.72
C MET A 160 6.20 8.39 0.60
N ARG A 161 6.62 7.13 0.66
CA ARG A 161 7.40 6.47 -0.40
C ARG A 161 6.62 6.36 -1.71
N LEU A 162 5.32 6.03 -1.64
CA LEU A 162 4.45 6.02 -2.82
C LEU A 162 4.33 7.43 -3.42
N PHE A 163 4.12 8.45 -2.57
CA PHE A 163 3.92 9.82 -3.03
C PHE A 163 5.23 10.48 -3.52
N ALA A 164 6.37 10.12 -2.96
CA ALA A 164 7.68 10.55 -3.47
C ALA A 164 7.95 10.01 -4.88
N HIS A 165 7.46 8.81 -5.22
CA HIS A 165 7.55 8.26 -6.57
C HIS A 165 6.67 8.99 -7.58
N LEU A 166 5.58 9.62 -7.13
CA LEU A 166 4.55 10.23 -8.00
C LEU A 166 4.70 11.72 -8.19
N TYR A 167 5.32 12.40 -7.22
CA TYR A 167 5.30 13.85 -7.13
C TYR A 167 6.69 14.41 -6.77
N SER A 168 6.88 15.67 -7.11
CA SER A 168 8.07 16.42 -6.74
C SER A 168 8.16 16.64 -5.22
N SER A 169 9.36 16.97 -4.76
CA SER A 169 9.65 17.30 -3.37
C SER A 169 8.86 18.51 -2.83
N SER A 170 8.30 19.33 -3.72
CA SER A 170 7.48 20.49 -3.36
C SER A 170 5.97 20.22 -3.38
N GLU A 171 5.51 19.14 -4.03
CA GLU A 171 4.07 18.87 -4.21
C GLU A 171 3.55 17.70 -3.36
N TRP A 172 4.40 16.73 -3.03
CA TRP A 172 3.98 15.46 -2.42
C TRP A 172 3.11 15.62 -1.17
N GLU A 173 3.42 16.62 -0.34
CA GLU A 173 2.72 16.84 0.93
C GLU A 173 1.29 17.29 0.71
N GLU A 174 1.07 18.29 -0.15
CA GLU A 174 -0.27 18.74 -0.53
C GLU A 174 -1.06 17.61 -1.20
N ARG A 175 -0.39 16.79 -2.02
CA ARG A 175 -1.02 15.64 -2.68
C ARG A 175 -1.39 14.51 -1.74
N LEU A 176 -0.65 14.33 -0.65
CA LEU A 176 -0.93 13.29 0.34
C LEU A 176 -1.96 13.77 1.38
N ILE A 177 -1.78 14.95 1.96
CA ILE A 177 -2.53 15.41 3.14
C ILE A 177 -3.25 16.74 2.96
N GLY A 178 -3.15 17.39 1.81
CA GLY A 178 -3.88 18.63 1.52
C GLY A 178 -5.41 18.44 1.45
N GLU A 179 -6.14 19.53 1.32
CA GLU A 179 -7.61 19.54 1.30
C GLU A 179 -8.20 18.64 0.19
N ASP A 180 -7.55 18.59 -0.99
CA ASP A 180 -7.91 17.73 -2.12
C ASP A 180 -6.93 16.56 -2.27
N GLY A 181 -6.16 16.26 -1.23
CA GLY A 181 -5.16 15.20 -1.21
C GLY A 181 -5.75 13.80 -1.04
N PHE A 182 -4.88 12.81 -1.09
CA PHE A 182 -5.25 11.40 -0.93
C PHE A 182 -6.01 11.13 0.39
N MET A 183 -5.55 11.71 1.52
CA MET A 183 -6.20 11.49 2.82
C MET A 183 -7.61 12.04 2.86
N ALA A 184 -7.89 13.15 2.19
CA ALA A 184 -9.25 13.67 2.05
C ALA A 184 -10.14 12.69 1.28
N VAL A 185 -9.65 12.12 0.18
CA VAL A 185 -10.38 11.08 -0.57
C VAL A 185 -10.59 9.84 0.29
N TYR A 186 -9.57 9.39 1.03
CA TYR A 186 -9.70 8.25 1.94
C TYR A 186 -10.81 8.48 2.98
N LEU A 187 -10.80 9.63 3.65
CA LEU A 187 -11.78 9.97 4.70
C LEU A 187 -13.20 10.20 4.14
N ALA A 188 -13.34 10.58 2.88
CA ALA A 188 -14.63 10.65 2.21
C ALA A 188 -15.24 9.25 1.93
N MET A 189 -14.39 8.23 1.78
CA MET A 189 -14.82 6.86 1.45
C MET A 189 -14.90 5.94 2.67
N PHE A 190 -14.06 6.16 3.67
CA PHE A 190 -13.85 5.26 4.79
C PHE A 190 -13.77 6.00 6.12
N PRO A 191 -14.06 5.34 7.24
CA PRO A 191 -13.79 5.89 8.57
C PRO A 191 -12.30 6.24 8.76
N ASP A 192 -12.03 7.13 9.70
CA ASP A 192 -10.67 7.48 10.09
C ASP A 192 -9.85 6.22 10.38
N PRO A 193 -8.70 6.03 9.72
CA PRO A 193 -7.87 4.84 9.91
C PRO A 193 -7.34 4.70 11.35
N ALA A 194 -7.23 5.79 12.09
CA ALA A 194 -6.84 5.77 13.50
C ALA A 194 -7.86 5.04 14.38
N PHE A 195 -9.16 5.11 14.04
CA PHE A 195 -10.21 4.46 14.82
C PHE A 195 -10.05 2.94 14.86
N CYS A 196 -9.76 2.31 13.72
CA CYS A 196 -9.52 0.87 13.70
C CYS A 196 -8.20 0.52 14.41
N ALA A 197 -7.13 1.26 14.14
CA ALA A 197 -5.83 1.00 14.74
C ALA A 197 -5.88 0.96 16.27
N ALA A 198 -6.63 1.88 16.90
CA ALA A 198 -6.80 1.93 18.34
C ALA A 198 -7.51 0.70 18.91
N ASN A 199 -8.34 0.00 18.11
CA ASN A 199 -9.10 -1.17 18.56
C ASN A 199 -8.38 -2.51 18.33
N VAL A 200 -7.25 -2.51 17.62
CA VAL A 200 -6.52 -3.73 17.20
C VAL A 200 -5.19 -3.90 17.94
N GLU A 201 -4.78 -2.94 18.73
CA GLU A 201 -3.56 -3.00 19.53
C GLU A 201 -3.84 -3.62 20.92
N PRO A 202 -2.99 -4.52 21.43
CA PRO A 202 -1.85 -5.16 20.74
C PRO A 202 -2.33 -6.26 19.76
N LEU A 203 -1.68 -6.37 18.58
CA LEU A 203 -2.02 -7.37 17.56
C LEU A 203 -1.84 -8.81 18.07
N LEU A 204 -0.86 -9.02 18.92
CA LEU A 204 -0.62 -10.27 19.61
C LEU A 204 -0.88 -10.04 21.09
N ASN A 205 -1.78 -10.82 21.65
CA ASN A 205 -1.99 -10.87 23.08
C ASN A 205 -0.70 -11.37 23.76
N ASP A 206 -0.29 -10.74 24.86
CA ASP A 206 0.90 -11.13 25.64
C ASP A 206 0.87 -12.60 26.10
N GLN A 207 -0.31 -13.24 26.04
CA GLN A 207 -0.49 -14.65 26.38
C GLN A 207 -0.24 -15.59 25.19
N VAL A 208 -0.02 -15.09 23.97
CA VAL A 208 0.30 -15.91 22.81
C VAL A 208 1.77 -16.30 22.86
N ALA A 209 2.05 -17.50 23.33
CA ALA A 209 3.39 -18.07 23.26
C ALA A 209 3.72 -18.41 21.79
N ALA A 210 4.87 -17.99 21.34
CA ALA A 210 5.36 -18.45 20.02
C ALA A 210 5.51 -19.98 20.04
N PRO A 211 5.01 -20.69 19.02
CA PRO A 211 5.24 -22.13 18.93
C PRO A 211 6.74 -22.41 18.82
N THR A 212 7.19 -23.50 19.43
CA THR A 212 8.55 -23.98 19.18
C THR A 212 8.66 -24.41 17.72
N LEU A 213 9.44 -23.68 16.95
CA LEU A 213 9.69 -24.02 15.55
C LEU A 213 10.92 -24.89 15.45
N GLU A 214 10.77 -26.02 14.80
CA GLU A 214 11.90 -26.88 14.41
C GLU A 214 12.20 -26.70 12.92
N LEU A 215 13.46 -26.85 12.56
CA LEU A 215 13.82 -26.84 11.14
C LEU A 215 13.24 -28.08 10.46
N PRO A 216 12.79 -27.99 9.19
CA PRO A 216 12.16 -29.10 8.47
C PRO A 216 13.18 -30.17 8.02
N PHE A 217 14.36 -30.21 8.62
CA PHE A 217 15.45 -31.14 8.34
C PHE A 217 16.16 -31.55 9.61
N ALA A 218 16.80 -32.72 9.61
CA ALA A 218 17.39 -33.34 10.80
C ALA A 218 18.56 -32.49 11.34
N PRO A 219 18.79 -32.50 12.68
CA PRO A 219 19.96 -31.87 13.28
C PRO A 219 21.27 -32.40 12.68
N GLY A 220 22.17 -31.53 12.27
CA GLY A 220 23.44 -31.86 11.64
C GLY A 220 23.42 -31.93 10.12
N GLU A 221 22.27 -31.88 9.49
CA GLU A 221 22.19 -31.70 8.03
C GLU A 221 22.51 -30.26 7.64
N VAL A 222 23.25 -30.12 6.54
CA VAL A 222 23.60 -28.81 5.98
C VAL A 222 22.75 -28.57 4.73
N TRP A 223 21.92 -27.56 4.80
CA TRP A 223 21.09 -27.14 3.67
C TRP A 223 21.50 -25.74 3.20
N SER A 224 21.60 -25.58 1.88
CA SER A 224 21.86 -24.26 1.30
C SER A 224 20.56 -23.63 0.85
N PHE A 225 20.27 -22.41 1.34
CA PHE A 225 19.19 -21.61 0.81
C PHE A 225 19.58 -21.08 -0.57
N THR A 226 18.96 -21.62 -1.62
CA THR A 226 19.33 -21.33 -3.01
C THR A 226 18.45 -20.28 -3.66
N ALA A 227 17.21 -20.08 -3.18
CA ALA A 227 16.30 -19.06 -3.68
C ALA A 227 15.12 -18.85 -2.73
N GLY A 228 14.42 -17.71 -2.85
CA GLY A 228 13.12 -17.51 -2.22
C GLY A 228 12.05 -18.43 -2.82
N PRO A 229 10.83 -18.46 -2.25
CA PRO A 229 9.80 -19.46 -2.57
C PRO A 229 9.35 -19.46 -4.05
N HIS A 230 9.72 -18.46 -4.83
CA HIS A 230 9.30 -18.32 -6.24
C HIS A 230 10.44 -18.07 -7.22
N TYR A 231 11.71 -18.17 -6.78
CA TYR A 231 12.86 -17.92 -7.65
C TYR A 231 13.97 -18.93 -7.38
N SER A 232 14.54 -19.48 -8.44
CA SER A 232 15.79 -20.20 -8.38
C SER A 232 16.95 -19.31 -8.85
N TRP A 233 18.18 -19.64 -8.45
CA TRP A 233 19.41 -18.95 -8.90
C TRP A 233 19.73 -19.23 -10.38
N VAL A 234 19.01 -20.16 -11.01
CA VAL A 234 19.22 -20.52 -12.42
C VAL A 234 18.14 -19.81 -13.23
N ALA A 235 18.55 -18.92 -14.15
CA ALA A 235 17.65 -18.25 -15.04
C ALA A 235 16.82 -19.25 -15.87
N GLY A 236 15.48 -19.13 -15.82
CA GLY A 236 14.57 -19.97 -16.59
C GLY A 236 14.04 -21.22 -15.87
N THR A 237 14.34 -21.42 -14.58
CA THR A 237 13.65 -22.41 -13.74
C THR A 237 12.53 -21.73 -12.94
N PRO A 238 11.31 -22.32 -12.88
CA PRO A 238 10.19 -21.80 -12.13
C PRO A 238 10.45 -21.72 -10.63
#